data_e75e6fee69cd54b08bd11e068a1ab2e7
#
_entry.id   e75e6fee69cd54b08bd11e068a1ab2e7
#
_cell.length_a   1.000
_cell.length_b   1.000
_cell.length_c   1.000
_cell.angle_alpha   90.00
_cell.angle_beta   90.00
_cell.angle_gamma   90.00
#
_symmetry.space_group_name_H-M   'P 1'
#
loop_
_entity.id
_entity.type
_entity.pdbx_description
1 polymer ?
#
loop_
_entity_poly.entity_id
_entity_poly.type
_entity_poly.pdbx_seq_one_letter_code
_entity_poly.pdbx_strand_id
1 'polypeptide(L)'
;TGVQTCALPILMEYYSSHINKLIEQLSHLPGIGAKSAQRLAFHIMNMPKDQVEQLTSSITGARENVQYCKCCCTLTDREICPICSNDKRDHSVIMVVENTRDLAAYEKTGKFDGVYHVLHGAISPMLGIGPDDIKLKELMQRLAKDEVKEVIIATNSSLEGETTAMYISKLIKPTGIKVSRIASGVPVGGDLEYIDEVTLLRALEGRVDL
;
A
#
# COMPACT_ATOMS: atom_id res chain seq x y z
N THR A 1 38.17 -1.00 -5.54
CA THR A 1 38.01 -1.31 -6.98
C THR A 1 37.62 -2.77 -7.13
N GLY A 2 36.35 -3.06 -7.28
CA GLY A 2 35.81 -4.37 -7.52
C GLY A 2 34.34 -4.20 -7.89
N VAL A 3 34.09 -3.80 -9.16
CA VAL A 3 32.74 -3.83 -9.74
C VAL A 3 32.40 -5.31 -9.89
N GLN A 4 31.56 -5.82 -8.97
CA GLN A 4 30.85 -7.07 -9.20
C GLN A 4 29.80 -6.80 -10.28
N THR A 5 30.19 -7.00 -11.52
CA THR A 5 29.25 -7.23 -12.62
C THR A 5 28.46 -8.48 -12.27
N CYS A 6 27.21 -8.27 -11.87
CA CYS A 6 26.22 -9.34 -11.80
C CYS A 6 26.07 -9.87 -13.22
N ALA A 7 26.87 -10.90 -13.55
CA ALA A 7 26.74 -11.61 -14.80
C ALA A 7 25.34 -12.25 -14.79
N LEU A 8 24.43 -11.68 -15.57
CA LEU A 8 23.21 -12.36 -15.97
C LEU A 8 23.66 -13.74 -16.47
N PRO A 9 23.09 -14.85 -15.98
CA PRO A 9 23.40 -16.15 -16.53
C PRO A 9 23.11 -16.05 -18.02
N ILE A 10 24.13 -16.38 -18.83
CA ILE A 10 23.99 -16.56 -20.27
C ILE A 10 22.89 -17.60 -20.40
N LEU A 11 21.64 -17.14 -20.62
CA LEU A 11 20.54 -17.99 -21.01
C LEU A 11 20.95 -18.56 -22.36
N MET A 12 21.49 -19.78 -22.34
CA MET A 12 21.71 -20.52 -23.56
C MET A 12 20.40 -20.47 -24.35
N GLU A 13 20.48 -20.15 -25.65
CA GLU A 13 19.32 -19.97 -26.55
C GLU A 13 18.60 -21.31 -26.84
N TYR A 14 18.06 -21.94 -25.77
CA TYR A 14 17.23 -23.13 -25.90
C TYR A 14 15.80 -22.83 -26.35
N TYR A 15 15.39 -21.55 -26.24
CA TYR A 15 14.03 -21.11 -26.58
C TYR A 15 14.07 -20.04 -27.67
N SER A 16 12.94 -19.86 -28.35
CA SER A 16 12.81 -18.77 -29.33
C SER A 16 13.00 -17.41 -28.67
N SER A 17 13.45 -16.42 -29.43
CA SER A 17 13.67 -15.05 -28.93
C SER A 17 12.44 -14.44 -28.27
N HIS A 18 11.22 -14.77 -28.73
CA HIS A 18 9.97 -14.30 -28.17
C HIS A 18 9.68 -14.94 -26.82
N ILE A 19 9.96 -16.23 -26.63
CA ILE A 19 9.80 -16.90 -25.34
C ILE A 19 10.80 -16.33 -24.33
N ASN A 20 12.06 -16.14 -24.74
CA ASN A 20 13.08 -15.56 -23.86
C ASN A 20 12.69 -14.15 -23.38
N LYS A 21 12.20 -13.28 -24.27
CA LYS A 21 11.70 -11.95 -23.91
C LYS A 21 10.53 -12.01 -22.94
N LEU A 22 9.59 -12.93 -23.13
CA LEU A 22 8.46 -13.09 -22.21
C LEU A 22 8.92 -13.53 -20.81
N ILE A 23 9.86 -14.50 -20.75
CA ILE A 23 10.48 -14.94 -19.48
C ILE A 23 11.17 -13.77 -18.78
N GLU A 24 11.96 -12.99 -19.51
CA GLU A 24 12.64 -11.83 -18.99
C GLU A 24 11.67 -10.81 -18.38
N GLN A 25 10.62 -10.40 -19.11
CA GLN A 25 9.63 -9.45 -18.62
C GLN A 25 8.89 -9.97 -17.40
N LEU A 26 8.53 -11.24 -17.37
CA LEU A 26 7.90 -11.84 -16.19
C LEU A 26 8.85 -11.91 -14.99
N SER A 27 10.15 -12.08 -15.21
CA SER A 27 11.15 -12.13 -14.13
C SER A 27 11.41 -10.77 -13.47
N HIS A 28 11.06 -9.67 -14.14
CA HIS A 28 11.11 -8.32 -13.55
C HIS A 28 9.98 -8.05 -12.55
N LEU A 29 8.96 -8.92 -12.50
CA LEU A 29 7.87 -8.74 -11.53
C LEU A 29 8.33 -9.14 -10.12
N PRO A 30 7.99 -8.33 -9.08
CA PRO A 30 8.39 -8.62 -7.71
C PRO A 30 7.91 -10.00 -7.25
N GLY A 31 8.82 -10.77 -6.64
CA GLY A 31 8.52 -12.12 -6.16
C GLY A 31 8.51 -13.21 -7.24
N ILE A 32 8.76 -12.87 -8.51
CA ILE A 32 8.84 -13.85 -9.60
C ILE A 32 10.31 -14.09 -9.95
N GLY A 33 10.85 -15.22 -9.50
CA GLY A 33 12.19 -15.67 -9.89
C GLY A 33 12.20 -16.33 -11.27
N ALA A 34 13.40 -16.56 -11.84
CA ALA A 34 13.60 -17.09 -13.17
C ALA A 34 12.82 -18.40 -13.45
N LYS A 35 12.78 -19.36 -12.51
CA LYS A 35 12.01 -20.61 -12.66
C LYS A 35 10.51 -20.37 -12.74
N SER A 36 9.98 -19.46 -11.92
CA SER A 36 8.55 -19.10 -11.95
C SER A 36 8.19 -18.35 -13.23
N ALA A 37 9.04 -17.42 -13.67
CA ALA A 37 8.87 -16.70 -14.93
C ALA A 37 8.83 -17.66 -16.13
N GLN A 38 9.72 -18.65 -16.17
CA GLN A 38 9.73 -19.69 -17.20
C GLN A 38 8.43 -20.50 -17.19
N ARG A 39 7.97 -20.97 -16.01
CA ARG A 39 6.71 -21.71 -15.89
C ARG A 39 5.50 -20.89 -16.35
N LEU A 40 5.45 -19.62 -15.99
CA LEU A 40 4.38 -18.69 -16.42
C LEU A 40 4.42 -18.47 -17.94
N ALA A 41 5.59 -18.25 -18.52
CA ALA A 41 5.73 -18.07 -19.96
C ALA A 41 5.20 -19.30 -20.73
N PHE A 42 5.60 -20.51 -20.35
CA PHE A 42 5.10 -21.72 -21.00
C PHE A 42 3.60 -21.96 -20.74
N HIS A 43 3.09 -21.58 -19.58
CA HIS A 43 1.64 -21.62 -19.34
C HIS A 43 0.90 -20.69 -20.31
N ILE A 44 1.37 -19.44 -20.47
CA ILE A 44 0.79 -18.46 -21.40
C ILE A 44 0.83 -18.98 -22.85
N MET A 45 1.93 -19.63 -23.25
CA MET A 45 2.04 -20.22 -24.60
C MET A 45 1.02 -21.33 -24.88
N ASN A 46 0.55 -22.01 -23.81
CA ASN A 46 -0.46 -23.07 -23.91
C ASN A 46 -1.90 -22.56 -23.69
N MET A 47 -2.07 -21.30 -23.34
CA MET A 47 -3.41 -20.71 -23.18
C MET A 47 -4.08 -20.50 -24.55
N PRO A 48 -5.42 -20.57 -24.61
CA PRO A 48 -6.18 -20.11 -25.77
C PRO A 48 -5.85 -18.65 -26.11
N LYS A 49 -5.84 -18.32 -27.40
CA LYS A 49 -5.43 -17.01 -27.89
C LYS A 49 -6.29 -15.87 -27.32
N ASP A 50 -7.59 -16.10 -27.23
CA ASP A 50 -8.57 -15.17 -26.65
C ASP A 50 -8.28 -14.86 -25.17
N GLN A 51 -7.84 -15.83 -24.39
CA GLN A 51 -7.45 -15.63 -22.98
C GLN A 51 -6.15 -14.82 -22.87
N VAL A 52 -5.19 -15.03 -23.77
CA VAL A 52 -3.96 -14.21 -23.82
C VAL A 52 -4.29 -12.76 -24.19
N GLU A 53 -5.19 -12.55 -25.17
CA GLU A 53 -5.65 -11.23 -25.56
C GLU A 53 -6.41 -10.52 -24.42
N GLN A 54 -7.23 -11.25 -23.66
CA GLN A 54 -7.92 -10.74 -22.48
C GLN A 54 -6.94 -10.35 -21.37
N LEU A 55 -5.92 -11.16 -21.10
CA LEU A 55 -4.89 -10.86 -20.10
C LEU A 55 -4.12 -9.59 -20.46
N THR A 56 -3.65 -9.50 -21.71
CA THR A 56 -2.88 -8.33 -22.17
C THR A 56 -3.73 -7.06 -22.17
N SER A 57 -4.97 -7.12 -22.65
CA SER A 57 -5.87 -5.98 -22.62
C SER A 57 -6.23 -5.53 -21.21
N SER A 58 -6.36 -6.48 -20.27
CA SER A 58 -6.61 -6.16 -18.85
C SER A 58 -5.41 -5.42 -18.21
N ILE A 59 -4.18 -5.84 -18.51
CA ILE A 59 -2.96 -5.19 -18.03
C ILE A 59 -2.88 -3.76 -18.58
N THR A 60 -3.04 -3.61 -19.89
CA THR A 60 -2.98 -2.31 -20.56
C THR A 60 -4.10 -1.40 -20.08
N GLY A 61 -5.34 -1.90 -20.04
CA GLY A 61 -6.50 -1.13 -19.59
C GLY A 61 -6.38 -0.67 -18.14
N ALA A 62 -5.86 -1.51 -17.23
CA ALA A 62 -5.61 -1.10 -15.86
C ALA A 62 -4.56 0.02 -15.79
N ARG A 63 -3.48 -0.07 -16.58
CA ARG A 63 -2.41 0.93 -16.57
C ARG A 63 -2.85 2.27 -17.15
N GLU A 64 -3.71 2.27 -18.15
CA GLU A 64 -4.20 3.47 -18.86
C GLU A 64 -5.33 4.18 -18.12
N ASN A 65 -6.23 3.43 -17.45
CA ASN A 65 -7.45 4.00 -16.89
C ASN A 65 -7.41 4.21 -15.37
N VAL A 66 -6.51 3.53 -14.65
CA VAL A 66 -6.41 3.72 -13.19
C VAL A 66 -5.57 4.96 -12.89
N GLN A 67 -6.12 5.84 -12.08
CA GLN A 67 -5.53 7.11 -11.64
C GLN A 67 -5.66 7.27 -10.13
N TYR A 68 -5.05 8.31 -9.57
CA TYR A 68 -5.24 8.69 -8.18
C TYR A 68 -6.53 9.48 -8.00
N CYS A 69 -7.34 9.09 -7.01
CA CYS A 69 -8.47 9.88 -6.56
C CYS A 69 -8.01 11.28 -6.16
N LYS A 70 -8.61 12.34 -6.70
CA LYS A 70 -8.25 13.73 -6.41
C LYS A 70 -8.46 14.13 -4.94
N CYS A 71 -9.25 13.37 -4.19
CA CYS A 71 -9.53 13.63 -2.79
C CYS A 71 -8.61 12.84 -1.84
N CYS A 72 -8.57 11.52 -1.98
CA CYS A 72 -7.90 10.62 -1.02
C CYS A 72 -6.64 9.94 -1.54
N CYS A 73 -6.27 10.18 -2.79
CA CYS A 73 -5.13 9.57 -3.46
C CYS A 73 -5.20 8.05 -3.64
N THR A 74 -6.32 7.36 -3.33
CA THR A 74 -6.44 5.94 -3.65
C THR A 74 -6.46 5.70 -5.16
N LEU A 75 -6.09 4.50 -5.59
CA LEU A 75 -6.21 4.10 -6.99
C LEU A 75 -7.68 3.90 -7.37
N THR A 76 -8.10 4.49 -8.48
CA THR A 76 -9.49 4.45 -8.97
C THR A 76 -9.53 4.70 -10.48
N ASP A 77 -10.56 4.24 -11.13
CA ASP A 77 -10.88 4.52 -12.54
C ASP A 77 -11.74 5.80 -12.72
N ARG A 78 -12.02 6.51 -11.62
CA ARG A 78 -12.81 7.74 -11.60
C ARG A 78 -11.99 8.91 -11.06
N GLU A 79 -12.42 10.13 -11.34
CA GLU A 79 -11.80 11.34 -10.78
C GLU A 79 -11.87 11.36 -9.24
N ILE A 80 -13.03 10.98 -8.69
CA ILE A 80 -13.26 10.81 -7.24
C ILE A 80 -13.72 9.37 -7.01
N CYS A 81 -13.07 8.66 -6.08
CA CYS A 81 -13.38 7.27 -5.79
C CYS A 81 -14.77 7.12 -5.13
N PRO A 82 -15.38 5.91 -5.19
CA PRO A 82 -16.70 5.66 -4.62
C PRO A 82 -16.81 5.96 -3.11
N ILE A 83 -15.72 5.88 -2.36
CA ILE A 83 -15.70 6.18 -0.92
C ILE A 83 -15.81 7.69 -0.71
N CYS A 84 -14.99 8.49 -1.41
CA CYS A 84 -15.00 9.94 -1.27
C CYS A 84 -16.24 10.61 -1.87
N SER A 85 -16.93 9.97 -2.81
CA SER A 85 -18.17 10.47 -3.40
C SER A 85 -19.44 10.02 -2.67
N ASN A 86 -19.31 9.27 -1.58
CA ASN A 86 -20.44 8.77 -0.83
C ASN A 86 -20.80 9.72 0.32
N ASP A 87 -21.89 10.48 0.17
CA ASP A 87 -22.38 11.45 1.15
C ASP A 87 -22.86 10.81 2.46
N LYS A 88 -23.01 9.47 2.52
CA LYS A 88 -23.39 8.76 3.75
C LYS A 88 -22.19 8.54 4.68
N ARG A 89 -20.97 8.79 4.22
CA ARG A 89 -19.75 8.66 5.00
C ARG A 89 -19.51 9.91 5.87
N ASP A 90 -18.90 9.71 7.01
CA ASP A 90 -18.45 10.83 7.85
C ASP A 90 -17.14 11.40 7.30
N HIS A 91 -17.25 12.47 6.52
CA HIS A 91 -16.11 13.17 5.95
C HIS A 91 -15.28 13.94 6.98
N SER A 92 -15.77 14.10 8.22
CA SER A 92 -15.02 14.74 9.31
C SER A 92 -13.98 13.82 9.96
N VAL A 93 -13.98 12.51 9.62
CA VAL A 93 -13.02 11.53 10.13
C VAL A 93 -12.24 10.94 8.97
N ILE A 94 -10.92 11.14 8.98
CA ILE A 94 -10.01 10.66 7.94
C ILE A 94 -9.08 9.60 8.51
N MET A 95 -9.08 8.39 7.92
CA MET A 95 -8.08 7.36 8.20
C MET A 95 -6.94 7.43 7.19
N VAL A 96 -5.72 7.61 7.67
CA VAL A 96 -4.50 7.68 6.87
C VAL A 96 -3.84 6.32 6.82
N VAL A 97 -3.66 5.78 5.62
CA VAL A 97 -3.05 4.47 5.34
C VAL A 97 -1.87 4.59 4.38
N GLU A 98 -0.97 3.61 4.38
CA GLU A 98 0.21 3.65 3.52
C GLU A 98 -0.09 3.35 2.06
N ASN A 99 -1.03 2.44 1.79
CA ASN A 99 -1.34 2.01 0.42
C ASN A 99 -2.83 1.63 0.25
N THR A 100 -3.27 1.47 -1.00
CA THR A 100 -4.66 1.13 -1.33
C THR A 100 -5.07 -0.26 -0.81
N ARG A 101 -4.13 -1.19 -0.60
CA ARG A 101 -4.43 -2.54 -0.06
C ARG A 101 -4.82 -2.45 1.42
N ASP A 102 -4.16 -1.57 2.18
CA ASP A 102 -4.50 -1.31 3.59
C ASP A 102 -5.91 -0.72 3.69
N LEU A 103 -6.23 0.27 2.85
CA LEU A 103 -7.58 0.80 2.73
C LEU A 103 -8.60 -0.32 2.49
N ALA A 104 -8.34 -1.18 1.50
CA ALA A 104 -9.23 -2.29 1.18
C ALA A 104 -9.39 -3.30 2.33
N ALA A 105 -8.36 -3.48 3.17
CA ALA A 105 -8.44 -4.32 4.36
C ALA A 105 -9.40 -3.74 5.40
N TYR A 106 -9.34 -2.42 5.65
CA TYR A 106 -10.28 -1.75 6.55
C TYR A 106 -11.71 -1.75 6.01
N GLU A 107 -11.92 -1.49 4.72
CA GLU A 107 -13.25 -1.53 4.10
C GLU A 107 -13.91 -2.91 4.23
N LYS A 108 -13.15 -3.99 4.13
CA LYS A 108 -13.67 -5.35 4.34
C LYS A 108 -14.24 -5.58 5.74
N THR A 109 -13.85 -4.81 6.73
CA THR A 109 -14.41 -4.92 8.08
C THR A 109 -15.86 -4.44 8.15
N GLY A 110 -16.25 -3.53 7.25
CA GLY A 110 -17.58 -2.90 7.22
C GLY A 110 -17.93 -2.08 8.47
N LYS A 111 -16.93 -1.67 9.27
CA LYS A 111 -17.12 -0.98 10.55
C LYS A 111 -16.66 0.47 10.57
N PHE A 112 -15.91 0.89 9.58
CA PHE A 112 -15.42 2.26 9.49
C PHE A 112 -16.30 3.09 8.56
N ASP A 113 -16.93 4.12 9.09
CA ASP A 113 -17.85 4.99 8.36
C ASP A 113 -17.20 6.29 7.87
N GLY A 114 -15.94 6.55 8.22
CA GLY A 114 -15.17 7.70 7.75
C GLY A 114 -14.64 7.55 6.33
N VAL A 115 -13.77 8.47 5.95
CA VAL A 115 -13.08 8.46 4.64
C VAL A 115 -11.58 8.22 4.83
N TYR A 116 -10.87 7.97 3.74
CA TYR A 116 -9.44 7.61 3.79
C TYR A 116 -8.55 8.66 3.15
N HIS A 117 -7.25 8.56 3.45
CA HIS A 117 -6.17 9.18 2.69
C HIS A 117 -5.03 8.17 2.51
N VAL A 118 -4.57 7.98 1.27
CA VAL A 118 -3.53 7.00 0.93
C VAL A 118 -2.22 7.73 0.66
N LEU A 119 -1.18 7.40 1.43
CA LEU A 119 0.14 8.04 1.34
C LEU A 119 0.99 7.54 0.18
N HIS A 120 0.76 6.33 -0.31
CA HIS A 120 1.58 5.61 -1.28
C HIS A 120 3.03 5.40 -0.84
N GLY A 121 3.25 5.20 0.45
CA GLY A 121 4.55 4.91 1.04
C GLY A 121 4.63 5.31 2.51
N ALA A 122 5.82 5.18 3.06
CA ALA A 122 6.18 5.62 4.40
C ALA A 122 7.52 6.36 4.35
N ILE A 123 7.74 7.27 5.29
CA ILE A 123 9.01 7.99 5.44
C ILE A 123 10.08 6.98 5.85
N SER A 124 11.12 6.85 5.04
CA SER A 124 12.25 5.96 5.30
C SER A 124 13.58 6.66 4.99
N PRO A 125 14.22 7.26 5.98
CA PRO A 125 15.52 7.92 5.79
C PRO A 125 16.60 6.99 5.24
N MET A 126 16.54 5.71 5.61
CA MET A 126 17.49 4.70 5.12
C MET A 126 17.35 4.43 3.61
N LEU A 127 16.13 4.56 3.06
CA LEU A 127 15.85 4.40 1.63
C LEU A 127 15.84 5.75 0.89
N GLY A 128 16.13 6.87 1.57
CA GLY A 128 16.08 8.20 1.01
C GLY A 128 14.66 8.71 0.73
N ILE A 129 13.63 8.08 1.30
CA ILE A 129 12.22 8.47 1.13
C ILE A 129 11.85 9.52 2.18
N GLY A 130 11.63 10.73 1.73
CA GLY A 130 11.21 11.87 2.56
C GLY A 130 9.70 12.12 2.55
N PRO A 131 9.25 13.14 3.29
CA PRO A 131 7.83 13.54 3.33
C PRO A 131 7.27 13.97 1.96
N ASP A 132 8.13 14.48 1.07
CA ASP A 132 7.74 14.97 -0.26
C ASP A 132 7.59 13.83 -1.29
N ASP A 133 8.11 12.64 -0.98
CA ASP A 133 8.03 11.46 -1.85
C ASP A 133 6.72 10.68 -1.67
N ILE A 134 5.96 11.01 -0.62
CA ILE A 134 4.66 10.40 -0.31
C ILE A 134 3.54 11.44 -0.41
N LYS A 135 2.27 10.99 -0.45
CA LYS A 135 1.09 11.87 -0.59
C LYS A 135 0.72 12.63 0.69
N LEU A 136 1.71 13.13 1.41
CA LEU A 136 1.53 13.91 2.64
C LEU A 136 1.11 15.35 2.37
N LYS A 137 1.66 15.97 1.32
CA LYS A 137 1.28 17.32 0.91
C LYS A 137 -0.21 17.43 0.57
N GLU A 138 -0.72 16.43 -0.14
CA GLU A 138 -2.14 16.33 -0.49
C GLU A 138 -3.01 16.15 0.75
N LEU A 139 -2.55 15.38 1.75
CA LEU A 139 -3.23 15.28 3.06
C LEU A 139 -3.33 16.66 3.72
N MET A 140 -2.22 17.38 3.85
CA MET A 140 -2.21 18.69 4.50
C MET A 140 -3.08 19.72 3.76
N GLN A 141 -3.10 19.69 2.43
CA GLN A 141 -3.98 20.54 1.63
C GLN A 141 -5.46 20.22 1.87
N ARG A 142 -5.79 18.94 2.04
CA ARG A 142 -7.14 18.47 2.34
C ARG A 142 -7.58 18.95 3.73
N LEU A 143 -6.74 18.77 4.75
CA LEU A 143 -7.03 19.20 6.12
C LEU A 143 -7.21 20.73 6.25
N ALA A 144 -6.62 21.51 5.36
CA ALA A 144 -6.80 22.97 5.33
C ALA A 144 -8.13 23.40 4.69
N LYS A 145 -8.80 22.55 3.92
CA LYS A 145 -10.04 22.86 3.17
C LYS A 145 -11.28 22.26 3.80
N ASP A 146 -11.16 21.05 4.35
CA ASP A 146 -12.26 20.26 4.86
C ASP A 146 -12.44 20.51 6.37
N GLU A 147 -13.68 20.42 6.87
CA GLU A 147 -13.98 20.45 8.31
C GLU A 147 -13.67 19.09 8.96
N VAL A 148 -12.39 18.80 9.14
CA VAL A 148 -11.91 17.55 9.71
C VAL A 148 -11.81 17.66 11.24
N LYS A 149 -12.45 16.71 11.95
CA LYS A 149 -12.44 16.62 13.41
C LYS A 149 -11.39 15.65 13.92
N GLU A 150 -11.17 14.53 13.20
CA GLU A 150 -10.25 13.49 13.60
C GLU A 150 -9.47 12.93 12.42
N VAL A 151 -8.16 12.74 12.63
CA VAL A 151 -7.28 11.99 11.76
C VAL A 151 -6.81 10.74 12.49
N ILE A 152 -7.20 9.56 11.99
CA ILE A 152 -6.77 8.26 12.49
C ILE A 152 -5.56 7.81 11.68
N ILE A 153 -4.41 7.65 12.31
CA ILE A 153 -3.20 7.18 11.64
C ILE A 153 -3.17 5.65 11.69
N ALA A 154 -3.25 5.02 10.53
CA ALA A 154 -3.28 3.58 10.34
C ALA A 154 -2.12 3.10 9.45
N THR A 155 -0.93 3.68 9.65
CA THR A 155 0.32 3.18 9.05
C THR A 155 0.75 1.88 9.71
N ASN A 156 1.55 1.07 9.00
CA ASN A 156 2.04 -0.20 9.52
C ASN A 156 2.81 -0.03 10.85
N SER A 157 2.90 -1.10 11.64
CA SER A 157 3.66 -1.12 12.89
C SER A 157 5.17 -1.36 12.67
N SER A 158 5.69 -0.98 11.48
CA SER A 158 7.12 -0.96 11.16
C SER A 158 7.78 0.32 11.67
N LEU A 159 9.11 0.36 11.69
CA LEU A 159 9.87 1.55 12.06
C LEU A 159 9.51 2.75 11.18
N GLU A 160 9.38 2.53 9.88
CA GLU A 160 9.00 3.54 8.90
C GLU A 160 7.56 4.03 9.12
N GLY A 161 6.63 3.11 9.39
CA GLY A 161 5.24 3.45 9.67
C GLY A 161 5.07 4.23 10.97
N GLU A 162 5.81 3.88 12.04
CA GLU A 162 5.85 4.64 13.30
C GLU A 162 6.47 6.04 13.10
N THR A 163 7.58 6.12 12.37
CA THR A 163 8.24 7.40 12.04
C THR A 163 7.27 8.30 11.27
N THR A 164 6.58 7.74 10.29
CA THR A 164 5.57 8.44 9.49
C THR A 164 4.41 8.93 10.36
N ALA A 165 3.92 8.07 11.26
CA ALA A 165 2.85 8.41 12.19
C ALA A 165 3.23 9.58 13.12
N MET A 166 4.43 9.53 13.71
CA MET A 166 4.94 10.61 14.56
C MET A 166 5.10 11.92 13.79
N TYR A 167 5.62 11.85 12.55
CA TYR A 167 5.80 13.01 11.71
C TYR A 167 4.44 13.67 11.38
N ILE A 168 3.46 12.90 10.91
CA ILE A 168 2.11 13.37 10.61
C ILE A 168 1.44 13.96 11.85
N SER A 169 1.53 13.27 12.99
CA SER A 169 0.98 13.75 14.26
C SER A 169 1.56 15.13 14.66
N LYS A 170 2.87 15.30 14.47
CA LYS A 170 3.57 16.57 14.79
C LYS A 170 3.11 17.74 13.91
N LEU A 171 2.79 17.46 12.64
CA LEU A 171 2.27 18.45 11.71
C LEU A 171 0.82 18.84 12.00
N ILE A 172 -0.03 17.86 12.39
CA ILE A 172 -1.47 18.06 12.53
C ILE A 172 -1.84 18.61 13.92
N LYS A 173 -1.16 18.19 15.00
CA LYS A 173 -1.47 18.64 16.38
C LYS A 173 -1.65 20.14 16.55
N PRO A 174 -0.81 21.03 15.94
CA PRO A 174 -0.97 22.47 16.08
C PRO A 174 -2.27 23.03 15.47
N THR A 175 -2.95 22.28 14.59
CA THR A 175 -4.20 22.71 13.95
C THR A 175 -5.44 22.52 14.84
N GLY A 176 -5.30 21.83 15.97
CA GLY A 176 -6.40 21.51 16.87
C GLY A 176 -7.23 20.28 16.44
N ILE A 177 -6.90 19.64 15.30
CA ILE A 177 -7.54 18.41 14.86
C ILE A 177 -7.10 17.28 15.78
N LYS A 178 -8.06 16.44 16.23
CA LYS A 178 -7.76 15.24 17.01
C LYS A 178 -6.94 14.27 16.16
N VAL A 179 -5.80 13.81 16.68
CA VAL A 179 -4.98 12.78 16.04
C VAL A 179 -4.98 11.54 16.92
N SER A 180 -5.41 10.44 16.35
CA SER A 180 -5.39 9.11 17.00
C SER A 180 -4.59 8.12 16.14
N ARG A 181 -4.20 7.00 16.75
CA ARG A 181 -3.53 5.90 16.08
C ARG A 181 -4.32 4.62 16.33
N ILE A 182 -4.31 3.73 15.35
CA ILE A 182 -4.84 2.39 15.54
C ILE A 182 -4.14 1.71 16.73
N ALA A 183 -4.87 0.93 17.50
CA ALA A 183 -4.33 0.18 18.62
C ALA A 183 -3.30 -0.84 18.13
N SER A 184 -2.24 -1.01 18.93
CA SER A 184 -1.27 -2.10 18.77
C SER A 184 -1.47 -3.08 19.92
N GLY A 185 -1.46 -4.39 19.62
CA GLY A 185 -1.66 -5.37 20.67
C GLY A 185 -1.67 -6.81 20.16
N VAL A 186 -2.00 -7.73 21.07
CA VAL A 186 -2.10 -9.15 20.79
C VAL A 186 -3.22 -9.43 19.79
N PRO A 187 -2.97 -10.19 18.71
CA PRO A 187 -4.01 -10.55 17.75
C PRO A 187 -5.06 -11.47 18.39
N VAL A 188 -6.31 -11.31 17.99
CA VAL A 188 -7.41 -12.16 18.47
C VAL A 188 -7.17 -13.62 18.08
N GLY A 189 -7.24 -14.51 19.06
CA GLY A 189 -6.98 -15.96 18.88
C GLY A 189 -5.51 -16.35 18.95
N GLY A 190 -4.61 -15.42 19.28
CA GLY A 190 -3.20 -15.73 19.54
C GLY A 190 -2.95 -16.14 20.98
N ASP A 191 -2.10 -17.17 21.17
CA ASP A 191 -1.61 -17.56 22.50
C ASP A 191 -0.47 -16.64 22.92
N LEU A 192 -0.52 -16.14 24.17
CA LEU A 192 0.44 -15.15 24.68
C LEU A 192 1.88 -15.63 24.65
N GLU A 193 2.10 -16.95 24.81
CA GLU A 193 3.45 -17.55 24.83
C GLU A 193 4.20 -17.44 23.50
N TYR A 194 3.48 -17.25 22.38
CA TYR A 194 4.07 -17.11 21.03
C TYR A 194 4.18 -15.65 20.56
N ILE A 195 3.77 -14.71 21.41
CA ILE A 195 3.83 -13.27 21.08
C ILE A 195 5.19 -12.71 21.52
N ASP A 196 5.81 -11.91 20.66
CA ASP A 196 7.06 -11.24 20.98
C ASP A 196 6.93 -10.21 22.12
N GLU A 197 8.03 -9.96 22.82
CA GLU A 197 8.08 -9.09 24.00
C GLU A 197 7.62 -7.65 23.71
N VAL A 198 7.93 -7.13 22.51
CA VAL A 198 7.56 -5.75 22.12
C VAL A 198 6.05 -5.63 21.95
N THR A 199 5.43 -6.61 21.31
CA THR A 199 3.96 -6.67 21.12
C THR A 199 3.26 -6.82 22.47
N LEU A 200 3.76 -7.66 23.37
CA LEU A 200 3.21 -7.81 24.73
C LEU A 200 3.32 -6.51 25.53
N LEU A 201 4.47 -5.83 25.46
CA LEU A 201 4.67 -4.53 26.13
C LEU A 201 3.67 -3.49 25.62
N ARG A 202 3.52 -3.36 24.30
CA ARG A 202 2.56 -2.43 23.69
C ARG A 202 1.12 -2.73 24.07
N ALA A 203 0.75 -4.01 24.15
CA ALA A 203 -0.57 -4.43 24.60
C ALA A 203 -0.83 -4.05 26.05
N LEU A 204 0.17 -4.20 26.92
CA LEU A 204 0.11 -3.82 28.33
C LEU A 204 -0.01 -2.30 28.51
N GLU A 205 0.77 -1.52 27.76
CA GLU A 205 0.72 -0.05 27.78
C GLU A 205 -0.59 0.48 27.25
N GLY A 206 -1.12 -0.13 26.17
CA GLY A 206 -2.39 0.23 25.52
C GLY A 206 -3.62 -0.41 26.15
N ARG A 207 -3.54 -1.02 27.34
CA ARG A 207 -4.67 -1.67 28.02
C ARG A 207 -5.81 -0.67 28.28
N VAL A 208 -7.02 -1.15 28.13
CA VAL A 208 -8.24 -0.38 28.38
C VAL A 208 -8.96 -0.94 29.61
N ASP A 209 -9.68 -0.08 30.33
CA ASP A 209 -10.56 -0.49 31.43
C ASP A 209 -11.79 -1.22 30.87
N LEU A 210 -12.29 -2.22 31.61
CA LEU A 210 -13.45 -3.03 31.22
C LEU A 210 -14.74 -2.50 31.85
#